data_c59afb0c1924a8854c1e1333801e6f0a
#
_entry.id   c59afb0c1924a8854c1e1333801e6f0a
#
_cell.length_a   1.000
_cell.length_b   1.000
_cell.length_c   1.000
_cell.angle_alpha   90.00
_cell.angle_beta   90.00
_cell.angle_gamma   90.00
#
_symmetry.space_group_name_H-M   'P 1'
#
loop_
_entity.id
_entity.type
_entity.pdbx_description
1 polymer ?
#
loop_
_entity_poly.entity_id
_entity_poly.type
_entity_poly.pdbx_seq_one_letter_code
_entity_poly.pdbx_strand_id
1 'polypeptide(L)'
;MEYLLMENPTADVDEPVQIFAEIGDDRRERRRVEFYPSGVCFSYGEERGRETLLRQEPYPEELSRLNEGGVVCHAIPSATFYHAWSQSGELPDGFQAMFGAFF
;
A
#
# COMPACT_ATOMS: atom_id res chain seq x y z
N MET A 1 11.33 -2.62 12.48
CA MET A 1 10.37 -2.40 11.37
C MET A 1 10.21 -3.65 10.55
N GLU A 2 9.00 -3.97 10.18
CA GLU A 2 8.72 -5.03 9.24
C GLU A 2 8.13 -4.44 7.96
N TYR A 3 8.29 -5.15 6.87
CA TYR A 3 7.79 -4.73 5.56
C TYR A 3 6.99 -5.87 4.95
N LEU A 4 5.88 -5.53 4.34
CA LEU A 4 4.89 -6.47 3.87
C LEU A 4 4.48 -6.14 2.44
N LEU A 5 4.28 -7.18 1.64
CA LEU A 5 3.60 -7.06 0.35
C LEU A 5 2.32 -7.87 0.41
N MET A 6 1.20 -7.22 0.13
CA MET A 6 -0.09 -7.88 -0.09
C MET A 6 -0.38 -7.88 -1.58
N GLU A 7 -0.71 -9.04 -2.11
CA GLU A 7 -1.08 -9.19 -3.52
C GLU A 7 -2.53 -9.65 -3.63
N ASN A 8 -3.29 -8.93 -4.47
CA ASN A 8 -4.67 -9.27 -4.78
C ASN A 8 -4.83 -9.37 -6.30
N PRO A 9 -4.53 -10.55 -6.88
CA PRO A 9 -4.54 -10.71 -8.34
C PRO A 9 -5.92 -10.60 -8.97
N THR A 10 -6.99 -10.65 -8.18
CA THR A 10 -8.36 -10.52 -8.65
C THR A 10 -8.96 -9.14 -8.35
N ALA A 11 -8.11 -8.16 -8.02
CA ALA A 11 -8.58 -6.80 -7.74
C ALA A 11 -9.34 -6.20 -8.91
N ASP A 12 -10.43 -5.49 -8.62
CA ASP A 12 -11.14 -4.67 -9.59
C ASP A 12 -10.31 -3.45 -9.96
N VAL A 13 -10.72 -2.73 -11.00
CA VAL A 13 -9.96 -1.59 -11.51
C VAL A 13 -9.76 -0.46 -10.49
N ASP A 14 -10.66 -0.35 -9.53
CA ASP A 14 -10.64 0.66 -8.46
C ASP A 14 -10.03 0.15 -7.15
N GLU A 15 -9.50 -1.07 -7.16
CA GLU A 15 -8.86 -1.68 -6.01
C GLU A 15 -7.37 -1.86 -6.26
N PRO A 16 -6.52 -1.70 -5.22
CA PRO A 16 -5.09 -1.96 -5.41
C PRO A 16 -4.83 -3.44 -5.65
N VAL A 17 -3.98 -3.72 -6.63
CA VAL A 17 -3.53 -5.08 -6.94
C VAL A 17 -2.33 -5.48 -6.08
N GLN A 18 -1.54 -4.52 -5.65
CA GLN A 18 -0.42 -4.72 -4.72
C GLN A 18 -0.41 -3.60 -3.69
N ILE A 19 -0.15 -3.96 -2.44
CA ILE A 19 0.03 -3.02 -1.35
C ILE A 19 1.34 -3.34 -0.65
N PHE A 20 2.22 -2.35 -0.57
CA PHE A 20 3.46 -2.44 0.20
C PHE A 20 3.27 -1.64 1.48
N ALA A 21 3.58 -2.23 2.61
CA ALA A 21 3.38 -1.60 3.91
C ALA A 21 4.64 -1.66 4.77
N GLU A 22 4.91 -0.55 5.46
CA GLU A 22 5.92 -0.49 6.51
C GLU A 22 5.21 -0.56 7.85
N ILE A 23 5.60 -1.52 8.68
CA ILE A 23 4.97 -1.80 9.97
C ILE A 23 5.94 -1.42 11.08
N GLY A 24 5.51 -0.55 11.98
CA GLY A 24 6.30 -0.15 13.14
C GLY A 24 6.36 -1.23 14.22
N ASP A 25 7.15 -0.96 15.25
CA ASP A 25 7.33 -1.89 16.37
C ASP A 25 6.03 -2.10 17.17
N ASP A 26 5.12 -1.12 17.11
CA ASP A 26 3.78 -1.20 17.69
C ASP A 26 2.79 -1.98 16.82
N ARG A 27 3.25 -2.58 15.74
CA ARG A 27 2.46 -3.30 14.73
C ARG A 27 1.53 -2.41 13.92
N ARG A 28 1.69 -1.10 13.98
CA ARG A 28 0.87 -0.17 13.20
C ARG A 28 1.55 0.19 11.89
N GLU A 29 0.72 0.38 10.87
CA GLU A 29 1.19 0.80 9.55
C GLU A 29 1.70 2.24 9.63
N ARG A 30 2.92 2.46 9.16
CA ARG A 30 3.55 3.77 9.15
C ARG A 30 3.57 4.40 7.77
N ARG A 31 3.77 3.59 6.75
CA ARG A 31 3.79 4.01 5.35
C ARG A 31 3.16 2.93 4.49
N ARG A 32 2.55 3.35 3.40
CA ARG A 32 1.81 2.45 2.53
C ARG A 32 1.99 2.89 1.08
N VAL A 33 2.20 1.93 0.19
CA VAL A 33 2.23 2.15 -1.25
C VAL A 33 1.19 1.25 -1.88
N GLU A 34 0.32 1.81 -2.73
CA GLU A 34 -0.74 1.07 -3.40
C GLU A 34 -0.51 1.14 -4.91
N PHE A 35 -0.42 -0.02 -5.55
CA PHE A 35 -0.38 -0.13 -7.01
C PHE A 35 -1.73 -0.65 -7.51
N TYR A 36 -2.25 0.02 -8.51
CA TYR A 36 -3.54 -0.32 -9.12
C TYR A 36 -3.34 -1.05 -10.45
N PRO A 37 -4.35 -1.79 -10.94
CA PRO A 37 -4.24 -2.52 -12.20
C PRO A 37 -3.86 -1.64 -13.40
N SER A 38 -4.21 -0.35 -13.35
CA SER A 38 -3.85 0.61 -14.39
C SER A 38 -2.35 0.98 -14.43
N GLY A 39 -1.59 0.57 -13.40
CA GLY A 39 -0.19 0.96 -13.24
C GLY A 39 0.01 2.23 -12.42
N VAL A 40 -1.06 2.91 -12.06
CA VAL A 40 -0.99 4.07 -11.17
C VAL A 40 -0.61 3.61 -9.77
N CYS A 41 0.25 4.37 -9.08
CA CYS A 41 0.63 4.06 -7.71
C CYS A 41 0.63 5.31 -6.83
N PHE A 42 0.20 5.13 -5.59
CA PHE A 42 0.13 6.20 -4.60
C PHE A 42 0.77 5.75 -3.30
N SER A 43 1.26 6.73 -2.53
CA SER A 43 1.81 6.46 -1.21
C SER A 43 1.19 7.37 -0.17
N TYR A 44 1.11 6.85 1.05
CA TYR A 44 0.52 7.53 2.19
C TYR A 44 1.42 7.36 3.41
N GLY A 45 1.29 8.28 4.36
CA GLY A 45 1.93 8.17 5.64
C GLY A 45 3.07 9.15 5.81
N GLU A 46 4.06 8.78 6.59
CA GLU A 46 5.19 9.62 6.95
C GLU A 46 5.82 10.28 5.72
N GLU A 47 6.00 11.60 5.77
CA GLU A 47 6.54 12.45 4.70
C GLU A 47 5.59 12.70 3.53
N ARG A 48 4.54 11.90 3.35
CA ARG A 48 3.63 11.98 2.20
C ARG A 48 2.19 12.31 2.57
N GLY A 49 1.88 12.43 3.87
CA GLY A 49 0.55 12.78 4.34
C GLY A 49 -0.48 11.66 4.18
N ARG A 50 -1.76 12.01 4.29
CA ARG A 50 -2.89 11.08 4.16
C ARG A 50 -2.84 9.92 5.14
N GLU A 51 -2.38 10.19 6.37
CA GLU A 51 -2.22 9.15 7.40
C GLU A 51 -3.52 8.45 7.77
N THR A 52 -4.66 9.13 7.53
CA THR A 52 -5.98 8.53 7.77
C THR A 52 -6.30 7.40 6.79
N LEU A 53 -5.55 7.28 5.69
CA LEU A 53 -5.70 6.21 4.71
C LEU A 53 -4.84 5.00 5.03
N LEU A 54 -3.99 5.11 6.04
CA LEU A 54 -3.24 3.96 6.54
C LEU A 54 -4.19 3.01 7.27
N ARG A 55 -3.77 1.75 7.37
CA ARG A 55 -4.51 0.79 8.18
C ARG A 55 -4.52 1.25 9.64
N GLN A 56 -5.70 1.36 10.23
CA GLN A 56 -5.85 1.85 11.59
C GLN A 56 -5.73 0.76 12.65
N GLU A 57 -5.91 -0.50 12.26
CA GLU A 57 -5.76 -1.64 13.16
C GLU A 57 -4.33 -2.15 13.13
N PRO A 58 -3.78 -2.60 14.27
CA PRO A 58 -2.47 -3.22 14.27
C PRO A 58 -2.43 -4.48 13.41
N TYR A 59 -1.28 -4.76 12.81
CA TYR A 59 -1.07 -5.98 12.05
C TYR A 59 -0.88 -7.16 13.01
N PRO A 60 -1.39 -8.35 12.66
CA PRO A 60 -1.10 -9.55 13.42
C PRO A 60 0.39 -9.92 13.30
N GLU A 61 0.92 -10.62 14.29
CA GLU A 61 2.31 -11.08 14.22
C GLU A 61 2.49 -12.11 13.11
N GLU A 62 1.50 -12.99 12.92
CA GLU A 62 1.48 -13.91 11.79
C GLU A 62 0.78 -13.25 10.61
N LEU A 63 1.56 -12.82 9.62
CA LEU A 63 1.04 -12.13 8.45
C LEU A 63 0.14 -13.03 7.59
N SER A 64 0.30 -14.35 7.69
CA SER A 64 -0.58 -15.29 6.98
C SER A 64 -2.05 -15.19 7.38
N ARG A 65 -2.34 -14.61 8.55
CA ARG A 65 -3.71 -14.36 8.98
C ARG A 65 -4.42 -13.31 8.13
N LEU A 66 -3.67 -12.55 7.35
CA LEU A 66 -4.22 -11.57 6.43
C LEU A 66 -4.63 -12.19 5.09
N ASN A 67 -4.27 -13.43 4.85
CA ASN A 67 -4.64 -14.13 3.62
C ASN A 67 -6.15 -14.41 3.64
N GLU A 68 -6.88 -13.76 2.75
CA GLU A 68 -8.32 -13.88 2.70
C GLU A 68 -8.80 -13.54 1.29
N GLY A 69 -9.76 -14.30 0.78
CA GLY A 69 -10.39 -14.01 -0.51
C GLY A 69 -9.43 -13.93 -1.70
N GLY A 70 -8.36 -14.73 -1.69
CA GLY A 70 -7.35 -14.70 -2.74
C GLY A 70 -6.22 -13.71 -2.51
N VAL A 71 -6.29 -12.90 -1.46
CA VAL A 71 -5.21 -12.00 -1.07
C VAL A 71 -4.10 -12.80 -0.40
N VAL A 72 -2.86 -12.57 -0.82
CA VAL A 72 -1.68 -13.26 -0.27
C VAL A 72 -0.72 -12.21 0.28
N CYS A 73 -0.25 -12.44 1.49
CA CYS A 73 0.66 -11.54 2.19
C CYS A 73 2.03 -12.17 2.39
N HIS A 74 3.07 -11.41 2.10
CA HIS A 74 4.46 -11.84 2.23
C HIS A 74 5.27 -10.82 3.00
N ALA A 75 6.14 -11.29 3.88
CA ALA A 75 7.20 -10.45 4.42
C ALA A 75 8.21 -10.16 3.30
N ILE A 76 8.68 -8.93 3.20
CA ILE A 76 9.63 -8.51 2.17
C ILE A 76 10.81 -7.79 2.80
N PRO A 77 11.97 -7.71 2.11
CA PRO A 77 13.09 -6.90 2.56
C PRO A 77 12.76 -5.41 2.51
N SER A 78 13.38 -4.62 3.38
CA SER A 78 13.22 -3.17 3.38
C SER A 78 13.54 -2.54 2.03
N ALA A 79 14.55 -3.04 1.34
CA ALA A 79 14.95 -2.51 0.02
C ALA A 79 13.81 -2.63 -1.00
N THR A 80 13.02 -3.68 -0.95
CA THR A 80 11.86 -3.88 -1.82
C THR A 80 10.80 -2.81 -1.53
N PHE A 81 10.54 -2.55 -0.27
CA PHE A 81 9.61 -1.49 0.12
C PHE A 81 10.10 -0.12 -0.34
N TYR A 82 11.37 0.20 -0.09
CA TYR A 82 11.91 1.51 -0.46
C TYR A 82 11.92 1.73 -1.97
N HIS A 83 12.11 0.67 -2.75
CA HIS A 83 12.00 0.77 -4.20
C HIS A 83 10.57 1.19 -4.61
N ALA A 84 9.56 0.52 -4.05
CA ALA A 84 8.16 0.87 -4.30
C ALA A 84 7.85 2.30 -3.84
N TRP A 85 8.35 2.67 -2.66
CA TRP A 85 8.18 4.01 -2.12
C TRP A 85 8.76 5.08 -3.04
N SER A 86 9.93 4.83 -3.62
CA SER A 86 10.58 5.78 -4.53
C SER A 86 9.84 5.95 -5.86
N GLN A 87 9.09 4.94 -6.29
CA GLN A 87 8.32 4.99 -7.52
C GLN A 87 6.97 5.65 -7.34
N SER A 88 6.50 5.79 -6.10
CA SER A 88 5.21 6.36 -5.79
C SER A 88 5.33 7.84 -5.45
N GLY A 89 4.20 8.53 -5.44
CA GLY A 89 4.12 9.93 -5.03
C GLY A 89 3.02 10.15 -4.02
N GLU A 90 2.94 11.37 -3.51
CA GLU A 90 1.80 11.78 -2.69
C GLU A 90 0.52 11.67 -3.51
N LEU A 91 -0.57 11.35 -2.84
CA LEU A 91 -1.88 11.47 -3.46
C LEU A 91 -2.13 12.97 -3.70
N PRO A 92 -2.19 13.43 -4.95
CA PRO A 92 -2.26 14.87 -5.23
C PRO A 92 -3.62 15.44 -4.88
N ASP A 93 -3.64 16.74 -4.57
CA ASP A 93 -4.88 17.48 -4.51
C ASP A 93 -5.47 17.47 -5.93
N GLY A 94 -6.76 17.30 -6.04
CA GLY A 94 -7.38 17.20 -7.35
C GLY A 94 -7.19 15.83 -8.00
N PHE A 95 -7.03 14.80 -7.22
CA PHE A 95 -6.87 13.42 -7.65
C PHE A 95 -7.89 13.01 -8.72
N GLN A 96 -9.13 13.42 -8.56
CA GLN A 96 -10.19 13.16 -9.51
C GLN A 96 -9.90 13.79 -10.88
N ALA A 97 -9.38 15.00 -10.88
CA ALA A 97 -9.04 15.69 -12.12
C ALA A 97 -7.88 15.01 -12.84
N MET A 98 -6.92 14.49 -12.08
CA MET A 98 -5.80 13.74 -12.65
C MET A 98 -6.28 12.48 -13.36
N PHE A 99 -7.19 11.73 -12.75
CA PHE A 99 -7.78 10.57 -13.39
C PHE A 99 -8.61 10.97 -14.62
N GLY A 100 -9.33 12.06 -14.53
CA GLY A 100 -10.08 12.58 -15.65
C GLY A 100 -9.21 12.91 -16.86
N ALA A 101 -7.95 13.27 -16.65
CA ALA A 101 -7.02 13.56 -17.73
C ALA A 101 -6.57 12.30 -18.48
N PHE A 102 -6.65 11.12 -17.84
CA PHE A 102 -6.28 9.85 -18.46
C PHE A 102 -7.46 9.10 -19.06
N PHE A 103 -8.64 9.43 -18.64
CA PHE A 103 -9.87 8.78 -19.08
C PHE A 103 -10.78 9.75 -19.82
#